data_e1dfbe8c504eaf02d512bca0d41c2b38
#
_entry.id   e1dfbe8c504eaf02d512bca0d41c2b38
#
_cell.length_a   1.000
_cell.length_b   1.000
_cell.length_c   1.000
_cell.angle_alpha   90.00
_cell.angle_beta   90.00
_cell.angle_gamma   90.00
#
_symmetry.space_group_name_H-M   'P 1'
#
loop_
_entity.id
_entity.type
_entity.pdbx_description
1 polymer ?
#
loop_
_entity_poly.entity_id
_entity_poly.type
_entity_poly.pdbx_seq_one_letter_code
_entity_poly.pdbx_strand_id
1 'polypeptide(L)'
;MNGEIFQVRMITTAADIGRNPTIESEQDKKNYKETGKTSGLSVSYTPGSAVSVSGGKGQTNTDSTYESVTKQTGIYAGKEGYDIQVKNNTRLKGAVIDSQAEKEKNRITTGTLTWENIENKAEYKTGGHGISYNGKIGRGDKNDPLDSRTNNR
;
A
#
# COMPACT_ATOMS: atom_id res chain seq x y z
N MET A 1 10.26 13.02 0.16
CA MET A 1 11.50 13.15 0.96
C MET A 1 12.40 11.99 0.55
N ASN A 2 13.62 12.29 0.10
CA ASN A 2 14.56 11.31 -0.42
C ASN A 2 15.14 10.55 0.77
N GLY A 3 14.77 9.27 0.95
CA GLY A 3 15.46 8.39 1.89
C GLY A 3 16.90 8.23 1.44
N GLU A 4 17.83 8.79 2.18
CA GLU A 4 19.25 8.59 1.94
C GLU A 4 19.58 7.13 2.24
N ILE A 5 19.99 6.44 1.19
CA ILE A 5 20.56 5.10 1.32
C ILE A 5 21.95 5.28 1.89
N PHE A 6 22.12 4.96 3.15
CA PHE A 6 23.45 4.78 3.71
C PHE A 6 24.04 3.48 3.14
N GLN A 7 24.54 3.54 1.92
CA GLN A 7 25.43 2.52 1.41
C GLN A 7 26.83 2.85 1.95
N VAL A 8 27.19 2.27 3.05
CA VAL A 8 28.59 2.23 3.47
C VAL A 8 29.29 1.21 2.59
N ARG A 9 29.84 1.67 1.47
CA ARG A 9 30.74 0.86 0.64
C ARG A 9 32.09 0.84 1.31
N MET A 10 32.30 -0.15 2.16
CA MET A 10 33.60 -0.33 2.80
C MET A 10 34.56 -1.09 1.88
N ILE A 11 35.58 -0.39 1.46
CA ILE A 11 36.82 -0.99 0.92
C ILE A 11 37.72 -1.13 2.14
N THR A 12 37.93 -2.33 2.65
CA THR A 12 38.77 -2.64 3.83
C THR A 12 38.48 -1.75 5.03
N THR A 13 37.69 -2.17 6.02
CA THR A 13 37.45 -1.28 7.12
C THR A 13 37.28 -2.00 8.45
N ALA A 14 38.21 -1.72 9.34
CA ALA A 14 37.94 -1.80 10.76
C ALA A 14 37.10 -0.58 11.14
N ALA A 15 35.83 -0.76 11.50
CA ALA A 15 35.02 0.30 12.04
C ALA A 15 34.83 0.09 13.53
N ASP A 16 35.37 1.02 14.33
CA ASP A 16 35.08 1.10 15.76
C ASP A 16 33.86 2.00 15.98
N ILE A 17 32.72 1.37 16.29
CA ILE A 17 31.45 2.08 16.52
C ILE A 17 31.21 2.20 18.03
N GLY A 18 31.29 3.40 18.51
CA GLY A 18 31.46 3.72 19.93
C GLY A 18 30.33 3.42 20.91
N ARG A 19 29.10 3.02 20.52
CA ARG A 19 28.05 2.66 21.52
C ARG A 19 27.03 1.66 20.98
N ASN A 20 25.80 2.10 20.71
CA ASN A 20 24.68 1.25 20.34
C ASN A 20 24.16 1.62 18.94
N PRO A 21 24.76 1.14 17.86
CA PRO A 21 24.25 1.42 16.53
C PRO A 21 22.92 0.75 16.31
N THR A 22 22.00 1.48 15.68
CA THR A 22 20.76 0.95 15.13
C THR A 22 20.79 1.17 13.62
N ILE A 23 20.63 0.10 12.86
CA ILE A 23 20.48 0.14 11.42
C ILE A 23 19.05 -0.22 11.11
N GLU A 24 18.28 0.73 10.60
CA GLU A 24 16.86 0.59 10.35
C GLU A 24 16.53 0.96 8.90
N SER A 25 15.74 0.11 8.25
CA SER A 25 15.16 0.43 6.95
C SER A 25 13.88 1.23 7.13
N GLU A 26 13.72 2.27 6.33
CA GLU A 26 12.48 3.04 6.29
C GLU A 26 11.46 2.38 5.36
N GLN A 27 10.20 2.42 5.76
CA GLN A 27 9.09 2.02 4.92
C GLN A 27 8.54 3.23 4.17
N ASP A 28 8.41 3.09 2.86
CA ASP A 28 7.64 4.01 2.05
C ASP A 28 6.14 3.81 2.32
N LYS A 29 5.47 4.90 2.66
CA LYS A 29 4.02 4.91 2.92
C LYS A 29 3.29 5.65 1.81
N LYS A 30 2.34 4.97 1.19
CA LYS A 30 1.44 5.55 0.19
C LYS A 30 0.00 5.34 0.61
N ASN A 31 -0.71 6.44 0.80
CA ASN A 31 -2.14 6.44 1.07
C ASN A 31 -2.85 7.01 -0.15
N TYR A 32 -3.79 6.24 -0.68
CA TYR A 32 -4.61 6.65 -1.79
C TYR A 32 -6.07 6.63 -1.38
N LYS A 33 -6.76 7.75 -1.63
CA LYS A 33 -8.20 7.88 -1.39
C LYS A 33 -8.87 8.37 -2.66
N GLU A 34 -9.85 7.64 -3.12
CA GLU A 34 -10.65 8.02 -4.27
C GLU A 34 -12.13 7.99 -3.92
N THR A 35 -12.85 8.99 -4.38
CA THR A 35 -14.30 9.04 -4.32
C THR A 35 -14.86 9.19 -5.73
N GLY A 36 -15.43 8.13 -6.24
CA GLY A 36 -16.18 8.12 -7.49
C GLY A 36 -17.64 8.50 -7.25
N LYS A 37 -18.19 9.37 -8.07
CA LYS A 37 -19.62 9.71 -8.07
C LYS A 37 -20.17 9.47 -9.46
N THR A 38 -21.28 8.75 -9.54
CA THR A 38 -21.99 8.51 -10.78
C THR A 38 -23.42 9.02 -10.66
N SER A 39 -23.93 9.64 -11.72
CA SER A 39 -25.33 10.01 -11.82
C SER A 39 -25.75 9.90 -13.28
N GLY A 40 -26.94 9.37 -13.50
CA GLY A 40 -27.50 9.22 -14.84
C GLY A 40 -29.01 9.39 -14.84
N LEU A 41 -29.53 9.92 -15.92
CA LEU A 41 -30.95 9.96 -16.22
C LEU A 41 -31.11 9.46 -17.68
N SER A 42 -31.99 8.51 -17.88
CA SER A 42 -32.32 7.98 -19.19
C SER A 42 -33.82 8.02 -19.40
N VAL A 43 -34.23 8.47 -20.57
CA VAL A 43 -35.63 8.49 -21.02
C VAL A 43 -35.68 7.74 -22.34
N SER A 44 -36.49 6.72 -22.43
CA SER A 44 -36.74 5.97 -23.66
C SER A 44 -38.20 5.95 -24.03
N TYR A 45 -38.48 6.15 -25.33
CA TYR A 45 -39.79 6.11 -25.90
C TYR A 45 -39.84 5.11 -27.07
N THR A 46 -40.82 4.25 -27.03
CA THR A 46 -41.12 3.36 -28.14
C THR A 46 -42.52 3.67 -28.65
N PRO A 47 -42.70 3.98 -29.97
CA PRO A 47 -44.01 4.26 -30.52
C PRO A 47 -45.00 3.13 -30.20
N GLY A 48 -46.19 3.48 -29.65
CA GLY A 48 -47.17 2.52 -29.21
C GLY A 48 -46.98 1.94 -27.79
N SER A 49 -45.96 2.39 -27.09
CA SER A 49 -45.65 1.96 -25.72
C SER A 49 -45.55 3.12 -24.75
N ALA A 50 -45.44 2.82 -23.46
CA ALA A 50 -45.21 3.80 -22.43
C ALA A 50 -43.78 4.40 -22.50
N VAL A 51 -43.64 5.65 -22.07
CA VAL A 51 -42.35 6.26 -21.86
C VAL A 51 -41.70 5.67 -20.61
N SER A 52 -40.48 5.16 -20.76
CA SER A 52 -39.71 4.65 -19.64
C SER A 52 -38.70 5.73 -19.18
N VAL A 53 -38.68 5.99 -17.88
CA VAL A 53 -37.76 6.91 -17.24
C VAL A 53 -36.95 6.13 -16.22
N SER A 54 -35.64 6.17 -16.33
CA SER A 54 -34.74 5.57 -15.35
C SER A 54 -33.67 6.57 -14.94
N GLY A 55 -33.29 6.52 -13.69
CA GLY A 55 -32.24 7.38 -13.16
C GLY A 55 -31.58 6.76 -11.94
N GLY A 56 -30.37 7.19 -11.66
CA GLY A 56 -29.66 6.72 -10.49
C GLY A 56 -28.52 7.65 -10.10
N LYS A 57 -28.16 7.56 -8.83
CA LYS A 57 -26.95 8.18 -8.27
C LYS A 57 -26.19 7.12 -7.48
N GLY A 58 -24.87 7.10 -7.64
CA GLY A 58 -23.99 6.22 -6.89
C GLY A 58 -22.76 6.95 -6.40
N GLN A 59 -22.22 6.49 -5.30
CA GLN A 59 -20.94 6.92 -4.77
C GLN A 59 -20.12 5.69 -4.40
N THR A 60 -18.86 5.69 -4.82
CA THR A 60 -17.87 4.66 -4.45
C THR A 60 -16.72 5.35 -3.75
N ASN A 61 -16.30 4.82 -2.62
CA ASN A 61 -15.13 5.28 -1.89
C ASN A 61 -14.11 4.15 -1.91
N THR A 62 -12.88 4.49 -2.26
CA THR A 62 -11.75 3.56 -2.26
C THR A 62 -10.66 4.14 -1.38
N ASP A 63 -10.26 3.38 -0.37
CA ASP A 63 -9.13 3.67 0.49
C ASP A 63 -8.08 2.58 0.28
N SER A 64 -6.86 2.98 -0.04
CA SER A 64 -5.71 2.08 -0.17
C SER A 64 -4.54 2.59 0.63
N THR A 65 -3.97 1.73 1.44
CA THR A 65 -2.76 1.99 2.22
C THR A 65 -1.71 0.97 1.83
N TYR A 66 -0.54 1.47 1.47
CA TYR A 66 0.60 0.65 1.10
C TYR A 66 1.82 1.09 1.92
N GLU A 67 2.43 0.14 2.63
CA GLU A 67 3.67 0.33 3.38
C GLU A 67 4.66 -0.75 2.95
N SER A 68 5.80 -0.34 2.43
CA SER A 68 6.81 -1.28 1.93
C SER A 68 8.22 -0.71 2.07
N VAL A 69 9.15 -1.59 2.38
CA VAL A 69 10.58 -1.27 2.28
C VAL A 69 10.99 -1.43 0.83
N THR A 70 11.13 -0.31 0.11
CA THR A 70 11.54 -0.31 -1.30
C THR A 70 13.06 -0.45 -1.42
N LYS A 71 13.79 0.07 -0.45
CA LYS A 71 15.24 0.00 -0.39
C LYS A 71 15.66 -0.44 1.01
N GLN A 72 16.28 -1.60 1.07
CA GLN A 72 16.75 -2.15 2.33
C GLN A 72 18.06 -1.47 2.74
N THR A 73 18.06 -0.92 3.95
CA THR A 73 19.26 -0.35 4.57
C THR A 73 20.17 -1.50 5.02
N GLY A 74 21.47 -1.33 4.90
CA GLY A 74 22.38 -2.38 5.34
C GLY A 74 23.85 -2.01 5.19
N ILE A 75 24.68 -2.95 5.66
CA ILE A 75 26.12 -2.90 5.46
C ILE A 75 26.42 -3.87 4.32
N TYR A 76 26.99 -3.33 3.25
CA TYR A 76 27.37 -4.10 2.07
C TYR A 76 28.88 -4.05 1.90
N ALA A 77 29.54 -5.17 2.12
CA ALA A 77 30.98 -5.30 1.97
C ALA A 77 31.34 -5.94 0.62
N GLY A 78 32.45 -5.48 0.04
CA GLY A 78 33.01 -6.07 -1.17
C GLY A 78 33.81 -7.35 -0.87
N LYS A 79 34.73 -7.71 -1.79
CA LYS A 79 35.56 -8.92 -1.70
C LYS A 79 36.56 -8.93 -0.55
N GLU A 80 36.82 -7.80 0.05
CA GLU A 80 37.72 -7.67 1.20
C GLU A 80 37.02 -7.94 2.55
N GLY A 81 35.69 -8.04 2.55
CA GLY A 81 34.93 -8.32 3.76
C GLY A 81 34.79 -7.12 4.71
N TYR A 82 34.50 -7.41 5.98
CA TYR A 82 34.35 -6.40 7.02
C TYR A 82 34.91 -6.89 8.37
N ASP A 83 35.43 -5.97 9.15
CA ASP A 83 35.72 -6.15 10.56
C ASP A 83 35.07 -5.00 11.34
N ILE A 84 33.99 -5.29 12.04
CA ILE A 84 33.17 -4.31 12.75
C ILE A 84 33.23 -4.60 14.24
N GLN A 85 33.66 -3.63 15.00
CA GLN A 85 33.70 -3.71 16.46
C GLN A 85 32.71 -2.71 17.06
N VAL A 86 31.79 -3.23 17.86
CA VAL A 86 30.77 -2.46 18.57
C VAL A 86 30.92 -2.73 20.06
N LYS A 87 31.09 -1.69 20.86
CA LYS A 87 31.32 -1.86 22.32
C LYS A 87 30.14 -2.50 23.02
N ASN A 88 28.92 -2.12 22.65
CA ASN A 88 27.72 -2.56 23.36
C ASN A 88 26.82 -3.39 22.45
N ASN A 89 25.65 -2.85 22.10
CA ASN A 89 24.60 -3.59 21.40
C ASN A 89 24.47 -3.12 19.96
N THR A 90 24.23 -4.04 19.05
CA THR A 90 23.87 -3.76 17.66
C THR A 90 22.42 -4.18 17.42
N ARG A 91 21.61 -3.27 16.90
CA ARG A 91 20.22 -3.56 16.51
C ARG A 91 20.04 -3.39 15.01
N LEU A 92 19.51 -4.41 14.38
CA LEU A 92 19.12 -4.41 12.98
C LEU A 92 17.60 -4.49 12.88
N LYS A 93 16.98 -3.52 12.22
CA LYS A 93 15.53 -3.54 11.99
C LYS A 93 15.24 -3.42 10.50
N GLY A 94 14.76 -4.48 9.91
CA GLY A 94 14.59 -4.59 8.46
C GLY A 94 15.88 -4.39 7.66
N ALA A 95 17.03 -4.43 8.32
CA ALA A 95 18.34 -4.16 7.74
C ALA A 95 19.10 -5.45 7.45
N VAL A 96 20.10 -5.36 6.58
CA VAL A 96 20.93 -6.50 6.18
C VAL A 96 22.42 -6.20 6.36
N ILE A 97 23.18 -7.24 6.68
CA ILE A 97 24.64 -7.23 6.55
C ILE A 97 25.00 -8.28 5.50
N ASP A 98 25.57 -7.81 4.41
CA ASP A 98 25.93 -8.65 3.26
C ASP A 98 27.39 -8.42 2.86
N SER A 99 28.03 -9.47 2.31
CA SER A 99 29.41 -9.41 1.88
C SER A 99 29.64 -10.29 0.67
N GLN A 100 30.52 -9.84 -0.22
CA GLN A 100 31.01 -10.63 -1.36
C GLN A 100 32.34 -11.34 -1.04
N ALA A 101 32.83 -11.22 0.19
CA ALA A 101 34.06 -11.85 0.62
C ALA A 101 33.83 -13.27 1.12
N GLU A 102 34.95 -14.01 1.21
CA GLU A 102 34.96 -15.30 1.89
C GLU A 102 34.62 -15.13 3.37
N LYS A 103 34.03 -16.16 3.97
CA LYS A 103 33.52 -16.12 5.34
C LYS A 103 34.54 -15.66 6.37
N GLU A 104 35.78 -16.03 6.19
CA GLU A 104 36.89 -15.77 7.10
C GLU A 104 37.28 -14.28 7.15
N LYS A 105 36.91 -13.53 6.14
CA LYS A 105 37.15 -12.09 6.03
C LYS A 105 36.05 -11.24 6.66
N ASN A 106 35.01 -11.87 7.18
CA ASN A 106 33.86 -11.17 7.75
C ASN A 106 33.83 -11.36 9.26
N ARG A 107 33.93 -10.28 9.98
CA ARG A 107 33.87 -10.29 11.44
C ARG A 107 32.98 -9.17 11.96
N ILE A 108 32.11 -9.51 12.88
CA ILE A 108 31.41 -8.55 13.72
C ILE A 108 31.58 -8.95 15.18
N THR A 109 32.07 -8.01 15.98
CA THR A 109 32.21 -8.17 17.43
C THR A 109 31.29 -7.17 18.09
N THR A 110 30.31 -7.65 18.81
CA THR A 110 29.33 -6.82 19.52
C THR A 110 28.93 -7.49 20.81
N GLY A 111 28.56 -6.71 21.82
CA GLY A 111 28.08 -7.24 23.08
C GLY A 111 26.79 -8.03 22.89
N THR A 112 25.85 -7.47 22.16
CA THR A 112 24.59 -8.12 21.79
C THR A 112 24.21 -7.78 20.37
N LEU A 113 23.72 -8.73 19.61
CA LEU A 113 23.13 -8.54 18.29
C LEU A 113 21.67 -8.87 18.34
N THR A 114 20.82 -7.92 18.03
CA THR A 114 19.38 -8.09 17.90
C THR A 114 18.91 -7.76 16.51
N TRP A 115 17.95 -8.52 15.98
CA TRP A 115 17.34 -8.27 14.70
C TRP A 115 15.82 -8.31 14.80
N GLU A 116 15.18 -7.51 13.98
CA GLU A 116 13.74 -7.36 13.91
C GLU A 116 13.34 -7.21 12.43
N ASN A 117 12.33 -7.94 12.02
CA ASN A 117 11.79 -7.79 10.68
C ASN A 117 10.84 -6.59 10.60
N ILE A 118 10.79 -5.96 9.43
CA ILE A 118 9.76 -4.97 9.10
C ILE A 118 8.75 -5.65 8.19
N GLU A 119 7.50 -5.66 8.62
CA GLU A 119 6.41 -6.24 7.85
C GLU A 119 5.88 -5.21 6.83
N ASN A 120 5.82 -5.61 5.57
CA ASN A 120 5.15 -4.83 4.55
C ASN A 120 3.64 -4.97 4.69
N LYS A 121 2.91 -3.89 4.47
CA LYS A 121 1.47 -3.85 4.61
C LYS A 121 0.82 -3.30 3.33
N ALA A 122 -0.20 -4.00 2.85
CA ALA A 122 -1.05 -3.54 1.78
C ALA A 122 -2.51 -3.74 2.20
N GLU A 123 -3.24 -2.65 2.34
CA GLU A 123 -4.67 -2.67 2.63
C GLU A 123 -5.43 -1.97 1.53
N TYR A 124 -6.51 -2.59 1.10
CA TYR A 124 -7.44 -2.05 0.13
C TYR A 124 -8.86 -2.19 0.65
N LYS A 125 -9.58 -1.09 0.73
CA LYS A 125 -10.98 -1.04 1.14
C LYS A 125 -11.77 -0.29 0.09
N THR A 126 -12.84 -0.91 -0.38
CA THR A 126 -13.79 -0.24 -1.26
C THR A 126 -15.18 -0.43 -0.71
N GLY A 127 -15.98 0.62 -0.79
CA GLY A 127 -17.37 0.62 -0.40
C GLY A 127 -18.15 1.58 -1.28
N GLY A 128 -19.39 1.25 -1.55
CA GLY A 128 -20.23 2.11 -2.36
C GLY A 128 -21.69 2.00 -1.96
N HIS A 129 -22.45 3.02 -2.28
CA HIS A 129 -23.90 3.02 -2.17
C HIS A 129 -24.49 3.72 -3.38
N GLY A 130 -25.67 3.29 -3.77
CA GLY A 130 -26.38 3.87 -4.89
C GLY A 130 -27.88 3.76 -4.73
N ILE A 131 -28.58 4.65 -5.38
CA ILE A 131 -30.04 4.64 -5.48
C ILE A 131 -30.38 4.68 -6.96
N SER A 132 -31.23 3.76 -7.40
CA SER A 132 -31.75 3.74 -8.75
C SER A 132 -33.28 3.80 -8.75
N TYR A 133 -33.83 4.49 -9.73
CA TYR A 133 -35.26 4.60 -9.99
C TYR A 133 -35.56 4.18 -11.42
N ASN A 134 -36.58 3.33 -11.57
CA ASN A 134 -37.12 2.96 -12.87
C ASN A 134 -38.63 3.12 -12.84
N GLY A 135 -39.19 3.90 -13.74
CA GLY A 135 -40.61 4.13 -13.86
C GLY A 135 -41.05 4.17 -15.31
N LYS A 136 -42.31 3.85 -15.55
CA LYS A 136 -42.97 3.98 -16.85
C LYS A 136 -44.07 5.04 -16.74
N ILE A 137 -44.10 5.97 -17.66
CA ILE A 137 -45.13 7.00 -17.78
C ILE A 137 -45.87 6.77 -19.10
N GLY A 138 -47.13 6.46 -19.08
CA GLY A 138 -47.93 6.28 -20.28
C GLY A 138 -49.33 5.87 -19.94
N ARG A 139 -50.23 5.96 -20.94
CA ARG A 139 -51.59 5.46 -20.84
C ARG A 139 -51.49 3.95 -20.90
N GLY A 140 -51.30 3.33 -19.75
CA GLY A 140 -51.41 1.87 -19.62
C GLY A 140 -52.86 1.43 -19.82
N ASP A 141 -53.02 0.25 -20.35
CA ASP A 141 -54.31 -0.44 -20.29
C ASP A 141 -54.82 -0.41 -18.85
N LYS A 142 -56.14 -0.30 -18.67
CA LYS A 142 -56.77 -0.07 -17.37
C LYS A 142 -56.49 -1.14 -16.29
N ASN A 143 -55.65 -2.12 -16.60
CA ASN A 143 -55.29 -3.24 -15.72
C ASN A 143 -53.82 -3.32 -15.32
N ASP A 144 -52.96 -2.30 -15.62
CA ASP A 144 -51.58 -2.33 -15.21
C ASP A 144 -51.34 -1.34 -14.07
N PRO A 145 -51.23 -1.79 -12.80
CA PRO A 145 -50.92 -0.90 -11.69
C PRO A 145 -49.53 -0.32 -11.89
N LEU A 146 -49.38 0.97 -11.68
CA LEU A 146 -48.11 1.72 -11.64
C LEU A 146 -47.14 0.97 -10.74
N ASP A 147 -46.28 0.17 -11.32
CA ASP A 147 -45.22 -0.57 -10.58
C ASP A 147 -43.99 0.31 -10.42
N SER A 148 -43.93 1.03 -9.32
CA SER A 148 -42.73 1.75 -8.87
C SER A 148 -41.95 0.86 -7.94
N ARG A 149 -40.95 0.18 -8.47
CA ARG A 149 -40.01 -0.61 -7.64
C ARG A 149 -38.79 0.22 -7.29
N THR A 150 -38.67 0.57 -6.04
CA THR A 150 -37.42 1.09 -5.46
C THR A 150 -36.58 -0.10 -5.01
N ASN A 151 -35.48 -0.36 -5.71
CA ASN A 151 -34.51 -1.34 -5.26
C ASN A 151 -33.39 -0.61 -4.49
N ASN A 152 -33.41 -0.74 -3.18
CA ASN A 152 -32.25 -0.43 -2.33
C ASN A 152 -31.38 -1.68 -2.23
N ARG A 153 -30.16 -1.58 -2.67
CA ARG A 153 -29.11 -2.55 -2.37
C ARG A 153 -27.94 -1.84 -1.74
#